data_d5767ae650e99cd9afe65cf2089cebea
#
_entry.id   d5767ae650e99cd9afe65cf2089cebea
#
_cell.length_a   1.000
_cell.length_b   1.000
_cell.length_c   1.000
_cell.angle_alpha   90.00
_cell.angle_beta   90.00
_cell.angle_gamma   90.00
#
_symmetry.space_group_name_H-M   'P 1'
#
loop_
_entity.id
_entity.type
_entity.pdbx_description
1 polymer ?
#
loop_
_entity_poly.entity_id
_entity_poly.type
_entity_poly.pdbx_seq_one_letter_code
_entity_poly.pdbx_strand_id
1 'polypeptide(L)'
;MLSIQSFPCSYRLDTLPLNVGEQMSEDGRYSTQIAVVKEECKDADEAEIIKEFKRYEEEFLIPPEDALRSVIRKFQIAAGQEVSTISSRSRPAIAEKKVAKFSELKDDDKNVTIEVAVVSYIPKIQTVRGEERQIAYGWVEDSPWEGERERWDFTDWGDHSQNLTPGSVVRLEGVSVNFWNDRRSININRPSRVTVLKEGGQPVTKISDEPVPISEAGEAEGIVSVVARVLSKKDDQIVKKDGSGTLDIVRGRLADPSGTIGFISWRDFNHEVGSLIKIDRAQIRRFRDTPEINIGDLTKIEPFHDSSFASMEDLQSVNRSRISELRDGARDVEITVQVENWQARTFTNADGEERTVRSGDVMDPTGRCRLTSWGEMNPEPGAFLHLKGARVQFWQGSPDLVIDSAEQVVDLSDPPWEAIDPADHWVEVDLTELVNGGSRRGIRTSGTVVAIANNSGIIERCPECRRVMRDGECAEHGPQRGEEDVRLRFVLDDGISNASTLIGKEATEALTGMDQGQIRDAIDANTRAGFIATLRERYLARKLHINGRAMVDSQGAILMADSVDIDTRTPEEAANEVMTRWGVVL
;
A
#
# COMPACT_ATOMS: atom_id res chain seq x y z
N MET A 1 38.04 -40.60 -7.16
CA MET A 1 37.96 -42.04 -6.90
C MET A 1 36.78 -42.33 -6.00
N LEU A 2 35.99 -43.33 -6.36
CA LEU A 2 34.73 -43.83 -5.78
C LEU A 2 33.49 -43.15 -6.37
N SER A 3 32.93 -43.65 -7.39
CA SER A 3 32.31 -44.94 -7.80
C SER A 3 30.79 -44.81 -7.68
N ILE A 4 30.19 -44.58 -8.83
CA ILE A 4 28.74 -44.60 -9.11
C ILE A 4 28.36 -46.10 -9.22
N GLN A 5 27.43 -46.56 -8.41
CA GLN A 5 26.76 -47.84 -8.62
C GLN A 5 25.37 -47.61 -9.19
N SER A 6 25.22 -48.02 -10.44
CA SER A 6 24.00 -48.20 -11.17
C SER A 6 23.32 -49.53 -10.76
N PHE A 7 22.02 -49.49 -10.46
CA PHE A 7 21.17 -50.68 -10.44
C PHE A 7 20.24 -50.67 -11.64
N PRO A 8 20.15 -51.81 -12.36
CA PRO A 8 19.23 -51.98 -13.46
C PRO A 8 17.90 -52.56 -12.98
N CYS A 9 16.78 -51.94 -13.35
CA CYS A 9 15.48 -52.59 -13.23
C CYS A 9 14.98 -52.93 -14.64
N SER A 10 15.16 -54.18 -14.98
CA SER A 10 14.59 -54.81 -16.19
C SER A 10 13.19 -55.30 -15.85
N TYR A 11 12.16 -54.74 -16.44
CA TYR A 11 10.86 -55.41 -16.58
C TYR A 11 10.71 -55.91 -18.01
N ARG A 12 10.59 -57.22 -18.12
CA ARG A 12 10.25 -57.96 -19.35
C ARG A 12 8.83 -57.60 -19.75
N LEU A 13 8.70 -57.18 -20.99
CA LEU A 13 7.47 -57.21 -21.73
C LEU A 13 7.26 -58.63 -22.26
N ASP A 14 6.29 -59.33 -21.70
CA ASP A 14 5.76 -60.54 -22.28
C ASP A 14 4.87 -60.15 -23.46
N THR A 15 5.34 -60.57 -24.62
CA THR A 15 4.62 -60.48 -25.89
C THR A 15 3.42 -61.43 -25.90
N LEU A 16 2.21 -60.87 -25.92
CA LEU A 16 1.04 -61.57 -26.38
C LEU A 16 0.81 -61.28 -27.89
N PRO A 17 0.30 -62.21 -28.66
CA PRO A 17 0.34 -62.17 -30.13
C PRO A 17 -0.68 -61.16 -30.67
N LEU A 18 -0.23 -60.40 -31.66
CA LEU A 18 -1.06 -59.63 -32.55
C LEU A 18 -2.09 -60.54 -33.22
N ASN A 19 -3.34 -60.38 -32.88
CA ASN A 19 -4.44 -60.94 -33.64
C ASN A 19 -4.95 -59.94 -34.65
N VAL A 20 -5.03 -60.41 -35.82
CA VAL A 20 -5.33 -59.71 -37.11
C VAL A 20 -6.71 -59.11 -37.06
N GLY A 21 -6.81 -57.84 -37.51
CA GLY A 21 -7.89 -57.12 -38.13
C GLY A 21 -9.30 -57.71 -38.04
N GLU A 22 -10.10 -57.13 -37.14
CA GLU A 22 -11.51 -56.89 -37.41
C GLU A 22 -11.67 -55.39 -37.64
N GLN A 23 -11.99 -55.01 -38.89
CA GLN A 23 -12.61 -53.74 -39.21
C GLN A 23 -13.93 -53.69 -38.43
N MET A 24 -13.93 -53.08 -37.25
CA MET A 24 -15.16 -52.66 -36.61
C MET A 24 -15.82 -51.66 -37.58
N SER A 25 -17.05 -51.95 -38.01
CA SER A 25 -17.88 -51.02 -38.76
C SER A 25 -17.94 -49.68 -37.98
N GLU A 26 -17.90 -48.59 -38.72
CA GLU A 26 -17.95 -47.21 -38.10
C GLU A 26 -19.09 -47.04 -37.10
N ASP A 27 -20.13 -47.83 -37.19
CA ASP A 27 -21.31 -47.85 -36.33
C ASP A 27 -21.04 -48.44 -34.92
N GLY A 28 -20.02 -49.25 -34.73
CA GLY A 28 -19.68 -49.83 -33.43
C GLY A 28 -18.92 -48.90 -32.49
N ARG A 29 -18.33 -47.82 -33.00
CA ARG A 29 -17.49 -46.91 -32.22
C ARG A 29 -18.25 -46.13 -31.15
N TYR A 30 -19.48 -45.78 -31.40
CA TYR A 30 -20.34 -45.00 -30.46
C TYR A 30 -21.41 -45.85 -29.76
N SER A 31 -21.35 -47.18 -29.86
CA SER A 31 -22.40 -48.10 -29.37
C SER A 31 -22.79 -47.86 -27.90
N THR A 32 -21.81 -47.61 -27.05
CA THR A 32 -22.06 -47.34 -25.61
C THR A 32 -22.78 -46.02 -25.40
N GLN A 33 -22.37 -44.97 -26.11
CA GLN A 33 -22.95 -43.65 -26.01
C GLN A 33 -24.35 -43.59 -26.62
N ILE A 34 -24.59 -44.30 -27.74
CA ILE A 34 -25.90 -44.45 -28.37
C ILE A 34 -26.87 -45.12 -27.41
N ALA A 35 -26.46 -46.16 -26.70
CA ALA A 35 -27.29 -46.84 -25.74
C ALA A 35 -27.76 -45.89 -24.60
N VAL A 36 -26.86 -45.05 -24.12
CA VAL A 36 -27.18 -44.04 -23.08
C VAL A 36 -28.10 -42.94 -23.62
N VAL A 37 -27.89 -42.45 -24.85
CA VAL A 37 -28.79 -41.46 -25.48
C VAL A 37 -30.20 -42.05 -25.68
N LYS A 38 -30.32 -43.31 -26.14
CA LYS A 38 -31.60 -43.99 -26.34
C LYS A 38 -32.34 -44.34 -25.03
N GLU A 39 -31.63 -44.52 -23.93
CA GLU A 39 -32.21 -44.69 -22.61
C GLU A 39 -32.96 -43.42 -22.16
N GLU A 40 -32.40 -42.25 -22.43
CA GLU A 40 -32.98 -40.95 -22.06
C GLU A 40 -33.93 -40.39 -23.14
N CYS A 41 -33.71 -40.71 -24.41
CA CYS A 41 -34.46 -40.21 -25.57
C CYS A 41 -34.85 -41.40 -26.48
N LYS A 42 -35.94 -42.12 -26.13
CA LYS A 42 -36.34 -43.37 -26.79
C LYS A 42 -36.64 -43.24 -28.30
N ASP A 43 -37.09 -42.06 -28.72
CA ASP A 43 -37.49 -41.77 -30.09
C ASP A 43 -36.39 -41.18 -30.95
N ALA A 44 -35.15 -41.05 -30.41
CA ALA A 44 -34.01 -40.47 -31.13
C ALA A 44 -33.47 -41.45 -32.19
N ASP A 45 -33.32 -40.96 -33.41
CA ASP A 45 -32.76 -41.74 -34.51
C ASP A 45 -31.26 -41.99 -34.33
N GLU A 46 -30.85 -43.24 -34.50
CA GLU A 46 -29.47 -43.67 -34.26
C GLU A 46 -28.48 -43.03 -35.24
N ALA A 47 -28.88 -42.85 -36.51
CA ALA A 47 -28.07 -42.21 -37.52
C ALA A 47 -27.80 -40.71 -37.18
N GLU A 48 -28.81 -40.03 -36.62
CA GLU A 48 -28.66 -38.64 -36.16
C GLU A 48 -27.79 -38.55 -34.91
N ILE A 49 -27.87 -39.50 -34.00
CA ILE A 49 -27.00 -39.57 -32.81
C ILE A 49 -25.54 -39.74 -33.23
N ILE A 50 -25.25 -40.68 -34.15
CA ILE A 50 -23.90 -40.90 -34.68
C ILE A 50 -23.37 -39.65 -35.37
N LYS A 51 -24.20 -39.01 -36.19
CA LYS A 51 -23.83 -37.77 -36.89
C LYS A 51 -23.45 -36.64 -35.91
N GLU A 52 -24.15 -36.55 -34.80
CA GLU A 52 -23.85 -35.51 -33.81
C GLU A 52 -22.57 -35.82 -33.04
N PHE A 53 -22.30 -37.08 -32.67
CA PHE A 53 -21.02 -37.45 -32.05
C PHE A 53 -19.83 -37.23 -32.99
N LYS A 54 -19.95 -37.58 -34.28
CA LYS A 54 -18.95 -37.26 -35.31
C LYS A 54 -18.69 -35.76 -35.36
N ARG A 55 -19.74 -34.96 -35.35
CA ARG A 55 -19.62 -33.50 -35.36
C ARG A 55 -18.85 -32.97 -34.15
N TYR A 56 -19.11 -33.47 -32.92
CA TYR A 56 -18.37 -33.08 -31.74
C TYR A 56 -16.90 -33.47 -31.80
N GLU A 57 -16.61 -34.64 -32.35
CA GLU A 57 -15.24 -35.16 -32.46
C GLU A 57 -14.46 -34.45 -33.60
N GLU A 58 -15.06 -34.22 -34.75
CA GLU A 58 -14.38 -33.68 -35.93
C GLU A 58 -14.33 -32.15 -35.96
N GLU A 59 -15.42 -31.47 -35.60
CA GLU A 59 -15.49 -30.00 -35.64
C GLU A 59 -15.01 -29.35 -34.33
N PHE A 60 -15.29 -29.96 -33.19
CA PHE A 60 -14.99 -29.36 -31.88
C PHE A 60 -13.86 -30.06 -31.13
N LEU A 61 -13.30 -31.15 -31.67
CA LEU A 61 -12.24 -31.95 -31.03
C LEU A 61 -12.58 -32.41 -29.60
N ILE A 62 -13.87 -32.66 -29.36
CA ILE A 62 -14.41 -33.11 -28.08
C ILE A 62 -14.63 -34.62 -28.13
N PRO A 63 -14.01 -35.41 -27.23
CA PRO A 63 -14.22 -36.85 -27.17
C PRO A 63 -15.70 -37.22 -26.96
N PRO A 64 -16.18 -38.33 -27.50
CA PRO A 64 -17.58 -38.76 -27.39
C PRO A 64 -18.11 -38.87 -25.97
N GLU A 65 -17.24 -39.21 -25.02
CA GLU A 65 -17.55 -39.31 -23.59
C GLU A 65 -17.92 -37.94 -22.97
N ASP A 66 -17.21 -36.89 -23.39
CA ASP A 66 -17.45 -35.52 -22.95
C ASP A 66 -18.61 -34.84 -23.68
N ALA A 67 -18.86 -35.24 -24.97
CA ALA A 67 -19.94 -34.75 -25.80
C ALA A 67 -21.32 -35.32 -25.40
N LEU A 68 -21.36 -36.46 -24.72
CA LEU A 68 -22.56 -37.23 -24.42
C LEU A 68 -23.70 -36.39 -23.81
N ARG A 69 -23.40 -35.52 -22.86
CA ARG A 69 -24.40 -34.65 -22.22
C ARG A 69 -25.02 -33.63 -23.17
N SER A 70 -24.19 -33.09 -24.05
CA SER A 70 -24.63 -32.09 -25.03
C SER A 70 -25.51 -32.73 -26.10
N VAL A 71 -25.18 -33.94 -26.46
CA VAL A 71 -25.96 -34.74 -27.42
C VAL A 71 -27.30 -35.12 -26.80
N ILE A 72 -27.35 -35.65 -25.58
CA ILE A 72 -28.61 -35.96 -24.88
C ILE A 72 -29.50 -34.72 -24.81
N ARG A 73 -28.94 -33.59 -24.38
CA ARG A 73 -29.69 -32.33 -24.25
C ARG A 73 -30.29 -31.85 -25.56
N LYS A 74 -29.56 -32.01 -26.66
CA LYS A 74 -30.05 -31.65 -28.02
C LYS A 74 -31.27 -32.47 -28.37
N PHE A 75 -31.25 -33.78 -28.15
CA PHE A 75 -32.37 -34.68 -28.49
C PHE A 75 -33.57 -34.50 -27.52
N GLN A 76 -33.36 -34.19 -26.25
CA GLN A 76 -34.42 -33.85 -25.32
C GLN A 76 -35.13 -32.54 -25.72
N ILE A 77 -34.40 -31.52 -26.16
CA ILE A 77 -35.00 -30.27 -26.66
C ILE A 77 -35.76 -30.53 -27.95
N ALA A 78 -35.26 -31.36 -28.87
CA ALA A 78 -35.90 -31.73 -30.12
C ALA A 78 -37.21 -32.54 -29.86
N ALA A 79 -37.24 -33.34 -28.82
CA ALA A 79 -38.42 -34.11 -28.39
C ALA A 79 -39.46 -33.27 -27.62
N GLY A 80 -39.25 -31.97 -27.42
CA GLY A 80 -40.16 -31.08 -26.66
C GLY A 80 -40.26 -31.43 -25.17
N GLN A 81 -39.31 -32.18 -24.64
CA GLN A 81 -39.27 -32.47 -23.20
C GLN A 81 -38.78 -31.22 -22.49
N GLU A 82 -39.48 -30.77 -21.43
CA GLU A 82 -38.90 -29.79 -20.51
C GLU A 82 -37.58 -30.35 -20.02
N VAL A 83 -36.50 -29.67 -20.35
CA VAL A 83 -35.19 -30.00 -19.83
C VAL A 83 -35.20 -29.69 -18.34
N SER A 84 -35.67 -30.68 -17.58
CA SER A 84 -35.43 -30.64 -16.14
C SER A 84 -33.94 -30.48 -15.98
N THR A 85 -33.53 -29.50 -15.20
CA THR A 85 -32.15 -29.37 -14.73
C THR A 85 -31.77 -30.73 -14.16
N ILE A 86 -31.13 -31.57 -15.00
CA ILE A 86 -30.66 -32.89 -14.59
C ILE A 86 -29.76 -32.61 -13.41
N SER A 87 -30.26 -32.98 -12.23
CA SER A 87 -29.48 -33.01 -11.01
C SER A 87 -28.19 -33.73 -11.37
N SER A 88 -27.09 -32.99 -11.33
CA SER A 88 -25.76 -33.52 -11.52
C SER A 88 -25.67 -34.87 -10.82
N ARG A 89 -25.62 -35.97 -11.57
CA ARG A 89 -25.00 -37.20 -11.05
C ARG A 89 -23.63 -36.75 -10.61
N SER A 90 -23.51 -36.59 -9.32
CA SER A 90 -22.37 -36.06 -8.61
C SER A 90 -21.10 -36.72 -9.13
N ARG A 91 -20.22 -35.91 -9.75
CA ARG A 91 -18.80 -36.13 -9.48
C ARG A 91 -18.72 -36.34 -7.97
N PRO A 92 -17.97 -37.35 -7.47
CA PRO A 92 -17.86 -37.54 -6.05
C PRO A 92 -17.58 -36.18 -5.44
N ALA A 93 -18.45 -35.72 -4.56
CA ALA A 93 -18.35 -34.38 -3.98
C ALA A 93 -16.94 -34.30 -3.41
N ILE A 94 -16.14 -33.37 -3.91
CA ILE A 94 -14.81 -33.16 -3.36
C ILE A 94 -15.05 -32.84 -1.90
N ALA A 95 -14.51 -33.65 -1.00
CA ALA A 95 -14.70 -33.49 0.42
C ALA A 95 -14.32 -32.08 0.83
N GLU A 96 -15.14 -31.46 1.65
CA GLU A 96 -14.86 -30.13 2.19
C GLU A 96 -13.57 -30.21 3.02
N LYS A 97 -12.61 -29.32 2.72
CA LYS A 97 -11.36 -29.16 3.45
C LYS A 97 -11.44 -27.92 4.33
N LYS A 98 -11.60 -28.09 5.64
CA LYS A 98 -11.58 -26.98 6.59
C LYS A 98 -10.17 -26.77 7.10
N VAL A 99 -9.69 -25.53 7.01
CA VAL A 99 -8.35 -25.12 7.48
C VAL A 99 -8.43 -23.84 8.27
N ALA A 100 -7.49 -23.64 9.17
CA ALA A 100 -7.37 -22.41 9.95
C ALA A 100 -6.29 -21.49 9.39
N LYS A 101 -5.27 -22.03 8.69
CA LYS A 101 -4.14 -21.27 8.16
C LYS A 101 -3.89 -21.58 6.70
N PHE A 102 -3.34 -20.59 5.97
CA PHE A 102 -2.93 -20.77 4.58
C PHE A 102 -1.81 -21.80 4.43
N SER A 103 -0.92 -21.94 5.41
CA SER A 103 0.14 -22.93 5.41
C SER A 103 -0.35 -24.39 5.33
N GLU A 104 -1.62 -24.66 5.66
CA GLU A 104 -2.25 -25.99 5.56
C GLU A 104 -2.75 -26.32 4.15
N LEU A 105 -2.78 -25.31 3.24
CA LEU A 105 -3.27 -25.43 1.88
C LEU A 105 -2.19 -25.89 0.91
N LYS A 106 -2.62 -26.69 -0.09
CA LYS A 106 -1.80 -27.17 -1.19
C LYS A 106 -2.22 -26.48 -2.49
N ASP A 107 -1.34 -26.56 -3.50
CA ASP A 107 -1.45 -25.80 -4.75
C ASP A 107 -2.75 -26.02 -5.54
N ASP A 108 -3.37 -27.18 -5.43
CA ASP A 108 -4.59 -27.54 -6.18
C ASP A 108 -5.79 -27.84 -5.27
N ASP A 109 -5.77 -27.40 -4.03
CA ASP A 109 -6.87 -27.64 -3.11
C ASP A 109 -8.17 -27.01 -3.64
N LYS A 110 -9.26 -27.78 -3.60
CA LYS A 110 -10.59 -27.39 -4.02
C LYS A 110 -11.59 -27.63 -2.90
N ASN A 111 -12.72 -26.91 -2.91
CA ASN A 111 -13.75 -26.98 -1.88
C ASN A 111 -13.20 -26.70 -0.48
N VAL A 112 -12.40 -25.64 -0.38
CA VAL A 112 -11.76 -25.20 0.86
C VAL A 112 -12.73 -24.30 1.64
N THR A 113 -12.74 -24.45 2.97
CA THR A 113 -13.39 -23.57 3.92
C THR A 113 -12.35 -22.98 4.85
N ILE A 114 -12.28 -21.65 4.91
CA ILE A 114 -11.34 -20.89 5.73
C ILE A 114 -11.94 -19.58 6.21
N GLU A 115 -11.53 -19.12 7.39
CA GLU A 115 -11.87 -17.79 7.91
C GLU A 115 -10.70 -16.83 7.66
N VAL A 116 -10.99 -15.67 7.06
CA VAL A 116 -9.98 -14.69 6.67
C VAL A 116 -10.43 -13.27 6.99
N ALA A 117 -9.47 -12.38 7.24
CA ALA A 117 -9.69 -10.94 7.24
C ALA A 117 -9.49 -10.38 5.82
N VAL A 118 -10.44 -9.60 5.35
CA VAL A 118 -10.34 -8.92 4.05
C VAL A 118 -9.53 -7.64 4.23
N VAL A 119 -8.39 -7.55 3.57
CA VAL A 119 -7.51 -6.37 3.62
C VAL A 119 -7.93 -5.35 2.56
N SER A 120 -8.17 -5.82 1.33
CA SER A 120 -8.60 -4.97 0.23
C SER A 120 -9.51 -5.72 -0.74
N TYR A 121 -10.39 -4.99 -1.43
CA TYR A 121 -11.27 -5.49 -2.48
C TYR A 121 -11.27 -4.49 -3.63
N ILE A 122 -10.73 -4.88 -4.79
CA ILE A 122 -10.48 -3.99 -5.93
C ILE A 122 -11.22 -4.53 -7.15
N PRO A 123 -12.33 -3.89 -7.55
CA PRO A 123 -13.05 -4.24 -8.78
C PRO A 123 -12.20 -4.04 -10.02
N LYS A 124 -12.28 -4.95 -10.99
CA LYS A 124 -11.57 -4.92 -12.26
C LYS A 124 -12.46 -5.43 -13.38
N ILE A 125 -12.36 -4.78 -14.55
CA ILE A 125 -12.94 -5.34 -15.78
C ILE A 125 -11.88 -6.21 -16.44
N GLN A 126 -12.28 -7.43 -16.82
CA GLN A 126 -11.44 -8.36 -17.55
C GLN A 126 -12.22 -8.92 -18.73
N THR A 127 -11.58 -8.95 -19.90
CA THR A 127 -12.14 -9.61 -21.07
C THR A 127 -11.92 -11.12 -20.95
N VAL A 128 -13.01 -11.86 -20.82
CA VAL A 128 -13.00 -13.33 -20.76
C VAL A 128 -13.78 -13.87 -21.96
N ARG A 129 -13.10 -14.56 -22.85
CA ARG A 129 -13.70 -15.13 -24.08
C ARG A 129 -14.42 -14.09 -24.96
N GLY A 130 -13.89 -12.88 -25.04
CA GLY A 130 -14.45 -11.79 -25.85
C GLY A 130 -15.58 -10.99 -25.18
N GLU A 131 -15.99 -11.34 -23.96
CA GLU A 131 -16.95 -10.57 -23.16
C GLU A 131 -16.26 -9.85 -22.02
N GLU A 132 -16.58 -8.59 -21.81
CA GLU A 132 -16.15 -7.85 -20.63
C GLU A 132 -16.92 -8.35 -19.39
N ARG A 133 -16.18 -8.73 -18.37
CA ARG A 133 -16.75 -9.14 -17.08
C ARG A 133 -16.09 -8.37 -15.96
N GLN A 134 -16.91 -7.91 -15.05
CA GLN A 134 -16.43 -7.39 -13.78
C GLN A 134 -16.04 -8.56 -12.88
N ILE A 135 -14.81 -8.55 -12.40
CA ILE A 135 -14.25 -9.41 -11.37
C ILE A 135 -13.67 -8.51 -10.30
N ALA A 136 -13.20 -9.09 -9.20
CA ALA A 136 -12.40 -8.33 -8.26
C ALA A 136 -11.17 -9.13 -7.82
N TYR A 137 -10.17 -8.43 -7.36
CA TYR A 137 -8.98 -9.00 -6.72
C TYR A 137 -8.67 -8.23 -5.45
N GLY A 138 -7.82 -8.78 -4.62
CA GLY A 138 -7.42 -8.12 -3.38
C GLY A 138 -6.57 -9.02 -2.52
N TRP A 139 -6.46 -8.65 -1.26
CA TRP A 139 -5.69 -9.41 -0.26
C TRP A 139 -6.56 -9.85 0.89
N VAL A 140 -6.30 -11.06 1.34
CA VAL A 140 -6.88 -11.64 2.56
C VAL A 140 -5.78 -12.14 3.47
N GLU A 141 -6.02 -12.09 4.77
CA GLU A 141 -5.13 -12.60 5.81
C GLU A 141 -5.82 -13.74 6.57
N ASP A 142 -5.09 -14.83 6.79
CA ASP A 142 -5.54 -15.92 7.65
C ASP A 142 -5.47 -15.55 9.14
N SER A 143 -5.89 -16.44 10.01
CA SER A 143 -5.84 -16.25 11.48
C SER A 143 -6.45 -14.89 11.94
N PRO A 144 -7.67 -14.52 11.49
CA PRO A 144 -8.21 -13.17 11.70
C PRO A 144 -8.46 -12.82 13.16
N TRP A 145 -8.51 -13.82 14.05
CA TRP A 145 -8.85 -13.65 15.45
C TRP A 145 -7.63 -13.56 16.36
N GLU A 146 -6.59 -14.41 16.14
CA GLU A 146 -5.39 -14.45 16.98
C GLU A 146 -4.22 -15.09 16.21
N GLY A 147 -2.99 -14.64 16.47
CA GLY A 147 -1.74 -15.24 15.98
C GLY A 147 -1.06 -14.48 14.85
N GLU A 148 0.01 -15.08 14.32
CA GLU A 148 0.68 -14.58 13.13
C GLU A 148 -0.22 -14.77 11.90
N ARG A 149 -0.31 -13.73 11.07
CA ARG A 149 -1.14 -13.67 9.87
C ARG A 149 -0.28 -13.84 8.64
N GLU A 150 -0.71 -14.71 7.75
CA GLU A 150 -0.16 -14.81 6.40
C GLU A 150 -1.10 -14.12 5.43
N ARG A 151 -0.56 -13.35 4.46
CA ARG A 151 -1.34 -12.62 3.47
C ARG A 151 -1.24 -13.30 2.12
N TRP A 152 -2.40 -13.59 1.52
CA TRP A 152 -2.52 -14.12 0.16
C TRP A 152 -3.38 -13.23 -0.71
N ASP A 153 -3.08 -13.28 -2.02
CA ASP A 153 -3.93 -12.69 -3.04
C ASP A 153 -5.22 -13.51 -3.19
N PHE A 154 -6.32 -12.85 -3.54
CA PHE A 154 -7.53 -13.53 -3.98
C PHE A 154 -8.07 -12.94 -5.29
N THR A 155 -8.84 -13.74 -6.01
CA THR A 155 -9.64 -13.30 -7.16
C THR A 155 -11.09 -13.72 -6.95
N ASP A 156 -12.00 -12.75 -6.97
CA ASP A 156 -13.44 -12.97 -6.91
C ASP A 156 -14.03 -12.98 -8.32
N TRP A 157 -14.48 -14.15 -8.74
CA TRP A 157 -15.18 -14.40 -10.00
C TRP A 157 -16.70 -14.35 -9.85
N GLY A 158 -17.19 -14.19 -8.62
CA GLY A 158 -18.58 -14.40 -8.25
C GLY A 158 -19.39 -13.15 -7.96
N ASP A 159 -18.76 -11.97 -7.88
CA ASP A 159 -19.39 -10.71 -7.43
C ASP A 159 -19.89 -10.78 -5.97
N HIS A 160 -18.98 -11.06 -5.04
CA HIS A 160 -19.26 -11.08 -3.61
C HIS A 160 -18.93 -9.74 -2.91
N SER A 161 -18.95 -8.64 -3.66
CA SER A 161 -18.57 -7.29 -3.24
C SER A 161 -19.27 -6.80 -1.96
N GLN A 162 -20.52 -7.23 -1.74
CA GLN A 162 -21.30 -6.86 -0.55
C GLN A 162 -20.76 -7.52 0.73
N ASN A 163 -20.10 -8.67 0.61
CA ASN A 163 -19.64 -9.46 1.76
C ASN A 163 -18.12 -9.33 1.97
N LEU A 164 -17.37 -9.07 0.90
CA LEU A 164 -15.91 -8.92 0.93
C LEU A 164 -15.52 -7.45 1.13
N THR A 165 -15.97 -6.84 2.21
CA THR A 165 -15.65 -5.44 2.49
C THR A 165 -14.29 -5.30 3.18
N PRO A 166 -13.45 -4.31 2.84
CA PRO A 166 -12.18 -4.09 3.52
C PRO A 166 -12.37 -3.96 5.05
N GLY A 167 -11.54 -4.66 5.81
CA GLY A 167 -11.64 -4.72 7.28
C GLY A 167 -12.67 -5.72 7.83
N SER A 168 -13.46 -6.39 6.98
CA SER A 168 -14.36 -7.46 7.42
C SER A 168 -13.61 -8.75 7.74
N VAL A 169 -14.18 -9.59 8.57
CA VAL A 169 -13.79 -10.99 8.73
C VAL A 169 -14.88 -11.86 8.13
N VAL A 170 -14.50 -12.74 7.21
CA VAL A 170 -15.43 -13.58 6.47
C VAL A 170 -15.03 -15.05 6.53
N ARG A 171 -16.01 -15.91 6.44
CA ARG A 171 -15.82 -17.34 6.17
C ARG A 171 -16.04 -17.57 4.68
N LEU A 172 -15.01 -18.07 4.04
CA LEU A 172 -15.03 -18.50 2.65
C LEU A 172 -15.30 -19.99 2.59
N GLU A 173 -16.31 -20.43 1.85
CA GLU A 173 -16.70 -21.84 1.69
C GLU A 173 -16.73 -22.20 0.20
N GLY A 174 -16.15 -23.35 -0.15
CA GLY A 174 -16.14 -23.82 -1.53
C GLY A 174 -15.16 -23.06 -2.44
N VAL A 175 -14.14 -22.43 -1.87
CA VAL A 175 -13.07 -21.75 -2.63
C VAL A 175 -12.00 -22.72 -3.10
N SER A 176 -11.15 -22.29 -4.02
CA SER A 176 -10.03 -23.09 -4.54
C SER A 176 -8.71 -22.32 -4.46
N VAL A 177 -7.63 -23.07 -4.27
CA VAL A 177 -6.29 -22.52 -4.34
C VAL A 177 -5.81 -22.54 -5.79
N ASN A 178 -5.20 -21.45 -6.22
CA ASN A 178 -4.52 -21.33 -7.50
C ASN A 178 -3.03 -21.08 -7.26
N PHE A 179 -2.17 -21.77 -8.02
CA PHE A 179 -0.72 -21.60 -7.97
C PHE A 179 -0.21 -21.11 -9.32
N TRP A 180 0.40 -19.93 -9.32
CA TRP A 180 0.94 -19.31 -10.53
C TRP A 180 2.18 -18.46 -10.18
N ASN A 181 3.26 -18.61 -10.96
CA ASN A 181 4.52 -17.89 -10.74
C ASN A 181 5.03 -17.96 -9.29
N ASP A 182 5.09 -19.16 -8.72
CA ASP A 182 5.51 -19.45 -7.35
C ASP A 182 4.70 -18.72 -6.26
N ARG A 183 3.49 -18.27 -6.60
CA ARG A 183 2.55 -17.64 -5.65
C ARG A 183 1.26 -18.40 -5.58
N ARG A 184 0.74 -18.52 -4.37
CA ARG A 184 -0.59 -19.06 -4.09
C ARG A 184 -1.59 -17.95 -3.96
N SER A 185 -2.81 -18.19 -4.46
CA SER A 185 -3.93 -17.26 -4.34
C SER A 185 -5.23 -18.03 -4.14
N ILE A 186 -6.23 -17.35 -3.58
CA ILE A 186 -7.57 -17.90 -3.40
C ILE A 186 -8.46 -17.50 -4.57
N ASN A 187 -9.10 -18.47 -5.23
CA ASN A 187 -10.18 -18.21 -6.18
C ASN A 187 -11.54 -18.37 -5.51
N ILE A 188 -12.28 -17.27 -5.46
CA ILE A 188 -13.67 -17.23 -4.98
C ILE A 188 -14.56 -17.28 -6.22
N ASN A 189 -15.19 -18.41 -6.45
CA ASN A 189 -16.00 -18.64 -7.64
C ASN A 189 -17.48 -18.30 -7.36
N ARG A 190 -18.30 -18.20 -8.41
CA ARG A 190 -19.75 -17.95 -8.25
C ARG A 190 -20.47 -18.91 -7.30
N PRO A 191 -20.18 -20.22 -7.26
CA PRO A 191 -20.80 -21.12 -6.29
C PRO A 191 -20.19 -21.07 -4.90
N SER A 192 -19.10 -20.32 -4.69
CA SER A 192 -18.50 -20.15 -3.36
C SER A 192 -19.44 -19.34 -2.49
N ARG A 193 -19.45 -19.66 -1.21
CA ARG A 193 -20.27 -18.93 -0.22
C ARG A 193 -19.36 -18.06 0.64
N VAL A 194 -19.75 -16.80 0.78
CA VAL A 194 -19.06 -15.83 1.64
C VAL A 194 -19.99 -15.41 2.77
N THR A 195 -19.63 -15.76 3.99
CA THR A 195 -20.41 -15.43 5.19
C THR A 195 -19.64 -14.41 6.03
N VAL A 196 -20.22 -13.23 6.26
CA VAL A 196 -19.61 -12.19 7.10
C VAL A 196 -19.71 -12.60 8.57
N LEU A 197 -18.58 -12.67 9.26
CA LEU A 197 -18.45 -12.97 10.68
C LEU A 197 -18.25 -11.72 11.51
N LYS A 198 -17.58 -10.71 10.94
CA LYS A 198 -17.41 -9.37 11.50
C LYS A 198 -17.51 -8.36 10.37
N GLU A 199 -18.35 -7.35 10.55
CA GLU A 199 -18.51 -6.28 9.55
C GLU A 199 -17.22 -5.45 9.41
N GLY A 200 -16.96 -4.99 8.20
CA GLY A 200 -15.85 -4.12 7.81
C GLY A 200 -16.32 -2.74 7.37
N GLY A 201 -15.57 -2.12 6.47
CA GLY A 201 -15.91 -0.85 5.84
C GLY A 201 -17.06 -0.93 4.83
N GLN A 202 -17.21 0.12 4.03
CA GLN A 202 -18.24 0.17 2.99
C GLN A 202 -17.91 -0.79 1.83
N PRO A 203 -18.93 -1.41 1.21
CA PRO A 203 -18.72 -2.26 0.04
C PRO A 203 -18.19 -1.47 -1.16
N VAL A 204 -17.17 -1.97 -1.82
CA VAL A 204 -16.62 -1.42 -3.07
C VAL A 204 -17.33 -2.11 -4.24
N THR A 205 -18.53 -1.65 -4.60
CA THR A 205 -19.49 -2.47 -5.36
C THR A 205 -19.51 -2.26 -6.86
N LYS A 206 -19.08 -1.10 -7.37
CA LYS A 206 -19.21 -0.83 -8.82
C LYS A 206 -18.12 0.08 -9.34
N ILE A 207 -17.67 -0.23 -10.54
CA ILE A 207 -17.00 0.72 -11.40
C ILE A 207 -18.08 1.69 -11.89
N SER A 208 -18.05 2.91 -11.38
CA SER A 208 -18.94 3.97 -11.86
C SER A 208 -18.26 4.67 -13.02
N ASP A 209 -19.01 4.87 -14.12
CA ASP A 209 -18.58 5.76 -15.21
C ASP A 209 -18.89 7.24 -14.87
N GLU A 210 -19.53 7.52 -13.73
CA GLU A 210 -19.72 8.87 -13.22
C GLU A 210 -18.41 9.43 -12.69
N PRO A 211 -17.99 10.62 -13.17
CA PRO A 211 -16.76 11.23 -12.68
C PRO A 211 -16.87 11.61 -11.21
N VAL A 212 -15.83 11.27 -10.45
CA VAL A 212 -15.66 11.68 -9.06
C VAL A 212 -14.64 12.81 -8.97
N PRO A 213 -14.71 13.68 -7.94
CA PRO A 213 -13.69 14.69 -7.69
C PRO A 213 -12.31 14.06 -7.48
N ILE A 214 -11.25 14.78 -7.86
CA ILE A 214 -9.86 14.28 -7.69
C ILE A 214 -9.52 14.01 -6.23
N SER A 215 -10.04 14.78 -5.29
CA SER A 215 -9.88 14.52 -3.85
C SER A 215 -10.43 13.15 -3.43
N GLU A 216 -11.59 12.76 -3.95
CA GLU A 216 -12.16 11.42 -3.73
C GLU A 216 -11.38 10.33 -4.49
N ALA A 217 -11.00 10.61 -5.75
CA ALA A 217 -10.21 9.68 -6.55
C ALA A 217 -8.87 9.36 -5.88
N GLY A 218 -8.24 10.34 -5.22
CA GLY A 218 -7.00 10.15 -4.47
C GLY A 218 -7.11 9.21 -3.27
N GLU A 219 -8.29 9.13 -2.65
CA GLU A 219 -8.54 8.22 -1.52
C GLU A 219 -9.14 6.87 -1.96
N ALA A 220 -9.60 6.78 -3.23
CA ALA A 220 -10.20 5.57 -3.75
C ALA A 220 -9.16 4.46 -3.97
N GLU A 221 -9.63 3.22 -3.87
CA GLU A 221 -8.91 2.03 -4.35
C GLU A 221 -9.69 1.44 -5.53
N GLY A 222 -8.98 1.14 -6.63
CA GLY A 222 -9.59 0.48 -7.78
C GLY A 222 -9.72 1.37 -9.01
N ILE A 223 -10.89 1.36 -9.65
CA ILE A 223 -11.15 2.05 -10.93
C ILE A 223 -12.05 3.26 -10.68
N VAL A 224 -11.63 4.40 -11.21
CA VAL A 224 -12.36 5.66 -11.12
C VAL A 224 -12.53 6.32 -12.49
N SER A 225 -13.52 7.17 -12.60
CA SER A 225 -13.67 8.12 -13.71
C SER A 225 -13.52 9.55 -13.16
N VAL A 226 -12.83 10.41 -13.87
CA VAL A 226 -12.59 11.81 -13.47
C VAL A 226 -12.73 12.77 -14.65
N VAL A 227 -13.10 14.01 -14.36
CA VAL A 227 -12.98 15.14 -15.30
C VAL A 227 -11.92 16.07 -14.75
N ALA A 228 -10.87 16.30 -15.52
CA ALA A 228 -9.73 17.05 -15.05
C ALA A 228 -9.04 17.84 -16.17
N ARG A 229 -8.34 18.90 -15.79
CA ARG A 229 -7.45 19.64 -16.69
C ARG A 229 -6.02 19.14 -16.55
N VAL A 230 -5.34 18.99 -17.68
CA VAL A 230 -3.92 18.62 -17.72
C VAL A 230 -3.07 19.80 -17.28
N LEU A 231 -2.43 19.73 -16.11
CA LEU A 231 -1.53 20.78 -15.61
C LEU A 231 -0.11 20.66 -16.13
N SER A 232 0.38 19.44 -16.20
CA SER A 232 1.72 19.13 -16.73
C SER A 232 1.71 17.81 -17.46
N LYS A 233 2.63 17.65 -18.41
CA LYS A 233 2.97 16.36 -19.03
C LYS A 233 4.46 16.32 -19.36
N LYS A 234 5.04 15.14 -19.24
CA LYS A 234 6.44 14.86 -19.58
C LYS A 234 6.58 13.44 -20.10
N ASP A 235 7.28 13.29 -21.21
CA ASP A 235 7.70 11.97 -21.69
C ASP A 235 8.80 11.43 -20.76
N ASP A 236 8.70 10.15 -20.40
CA ASP A 236 9.62 9.48 -19.48
C ASP A 236 9.82 8.03 -19.94
N GLN A 237 10.83 7.37 -19.39
CA GLN A 237 11.14 5.98 -19.70
C GLN A 237 11.33 5.17 -18.43
N ILE A 238 10.77 3.96 -18.44
CA ILE A 238 10.95 3.00 -17.36
C ILE A 238 11.77 1.82 -17.86
N VAL A 239 12.82 1.48 -17.14
CA VAL A 239 13.59 0.25 -17.39
C VAL A 239 12.74 -0.95 -16.93
N LYS A 240 12.55 -1.92 -17.83
CA LYS A 240 11.81 -3.15 -17.49
C LYS A 240 12.55 -3.96 -16.44
N LYS A 241 11.80 -4.58 -15.52
CA LYS A 241 12.38 -5.35 -14.40
C LYS A 241 13.25 -6.53 -14.84
N ASP A 242 13.00 -7.06 -16.02
CA ASP A 242 13.77 -8.17 -16.64
C ASP A 242 15.03 -7.71 -17.37
N GLY A 243 15.30 -6.40 -17.39
CA GLY A 243 16.45 -5.82 -18.10
C GLY A 243 16.33 -5.85 -19.64
N SER A 244 15.18 -6.24 -20.21
CA SER A 244 15.00 -6.41 -21.66
C SER A 244 14.85 -5.11 -22.44
N GLY A 245 14.94 -3.96 -21.79
CA GLY A 245 14.86 -2.64 -22.43
C GLY A 245 14.10 -1.61 -21.63
N THR A 246 13.79 -0.49 -22.26
CA THR A 246 12.97 0.59 -21.71
C THR A 246 11.55 0.55 -22.26
N LEU A 247 10.63 1.14 -21.55
CA LEU A 247 9.25 1.37 -21.97
C LEU A 247 8.98 2.87 -21.90
N ASP A 248 8.54 3.44 -23.01
CA ASP A 248 8.14 4.84 -23.07
C ASP A 248 6.81 5.02 -22.36
N ILE A 249 6.73 6.04 -21.55
CA ILE A 249 5.53 6.42 -20.80
C ILE A 249 5.36 7.92 -20.83
N VAL A 250 4.15 8.39 -20.52
CA VAL A 250 3.89 9.81 -20.26
C VAL A 250 3.46 9.97 -18.81
N ARG A 251 4.07 10.92 -18.12
CA ARG A 251 3.70 11.32 -16.75
C ARG A 251 3.24 12.75 -16.73
N GLY A 252 2.48 13.10 -15.71
CA GLY A 252 2.07 14.48 -15.48
C GLY A 252 1.13 14.62 -14.31
N ARG A 253 0.49 15.78 -14.25
CA ARG A 253 -0.51 16.09 -13.22
C ARG A 253 -1.84 16.52 -13.86
N LEU A 254 -2.90 16.09 -13.22
CA LEU A 254 -4.28 16.44 -13.50
C LEU A 254 -4.83 17.24 -12.33
N ALA A 255 -5.72 18.17 -12.60
CA ALA A 255 -6.39 18.97 -11.58
C ALA A 255 -7.87 19.17 -11.87
N ASP A 256 -8.62 19.28 -10.80
CA ASP A 256 -9.96 19.84 -10.73
C ASP A 256 -10.06 20.82 -9.54
N PRO A 257 -11.19 21.49 -9.31
CA PRO A 257 -11.34 22.40 -8.16
C PRO A 257 -11.16 21.76 -6.79
N SER A 258 -11.21 20.43 -6.69
CA SER A 258 -11.06 19.70 -5.43
C SER A 258 -9.63 19.34 -5.09
N GLY A 259 -8.71 19.34 -6.08
CA GLY A 259 -7.32 18.98 -5.85
C GLY A 259 -6.54 18.60 -7.10
N THR A 260 -5.37 18.03 -6.89
CA THR A 260 -4.48 17.55 -7.95
C THR A 260 -4.06 16.12 -7.73
N ILE A 261 -3.82 15.37 -8.82
CA ILE A 261 -3.34 13.99 -8.78
C ILE A 261 -2.33 13.75 -9.90
N GLY A 262 -1.31 12.95 -9.62
CA GLY A 262 -0.37 12.48 -10.64
C GLY A 262 -1.03 11.46 -11.58
N PHE A 263 -0.54 11.38 -12.82
CA PHE A 263 -0.91 10.30 -13.72
C PHE A 263 0.31 9.67 -14.40
N ILE A 264 0.17 8.42 -14.76
CA ILE A 264 1.09 7.69 -15.62
C ILE A 264 0.30 7.04 -16.76
N SER A 265 0.69 7.33 -18.01
CA SER A 265 0.13 6.66 -19.20
C SER A 265 1.15 5.69 -19.78
N TRP A 266 0.71 4.44 -19.96
CA TRP A 266 1.47 3.35 -20.58
C TRP A 266 1.24 3.28 -22.10
N ARG A 267 0.54 4.26 -22.64
CA ARG A 267 0.23 4.43 -24.05
C ARG A 267 0.33 5.90 -24.42
N ASP A 268 0.23 6.20 -25.71
CA ASP A 268 0.24 7.58 -26.22
C ASP A 268 -0.79 8.43 -25.51
N PHE A 269 -0.37 9.60 -25.06
CA PHE A 269 -1.22 10.60 -24.40
C PHE A 269 -1.25 11.88 -25.22
N ASN A 270 -2.22 11.97 -26.16
CA ASN A 270 -2.33 13.01 -27.17
C ASN A 270 -3.12 14.25 -26.71
N HIS A 271 -3.03 14.61 -25.42
CA HIS A 271 -3.69 15.79 -24.87
C HIS A 271 -2.65 16.79 -24.39
N GLU A 272 -2.82 18.04 -24.79
CA GLU A 272 -1.88 19.11 -24.43
C GLU A 272 -2.14 19.66 -23.02
N VAL A 273 -1.12 20.31 -22.45
CA VAL A 273 -1.25 21.07 -21.20
C VAL A 273 -2.35 22.12 -21.38
N GLY A 274 -3.24 22.23 -20.38
CA GLY A 274 -4.42 23.07 -20.42
C GLY A 274 -5.69 22.41 -20.96
N SER A 275 -5.59 21.24 -21.62
CA SER A 275 -6.77 20.52 -22.12
C SER A 275 -7.64 20.03 -20.96
N LEU A 276 -8.96 20.22 -21.09
CA LEU A 276 -9.95 19.59 -20.21
C LEU A 276 -10.36 18.25 -20.80
N ILE A 277 -10.22 17.17 -20.03
CA ILE A 277 -10.45 15.81 -20.47
C ILE A 277 -11.32 15.04 -19.47
N LYS A 278 -12.08 14.11 -19.97
CA LYS A 278 -12.74 13.06 -19.19
C LYS A 278 -11.94 11.76 -19.33
N ILE A 279 -11.60 11.17 -18.21
CA ILE A 279 -10.90 9.90 -18.14
C ILE A 279 -11.86 8.90 -17.50
N ASP A 280 -12.29 7.90 -18.27
CA ASP A 280 -13.16 6.85 -17.80
C ASP A 280 -12.36 5.58 -17.53
N ARG A 281 -12.68 4.90 -16.42
CA ARG A 281 -12.13 3.59 -16.05
C ARG A 281 -10.61 3.58 -15.88
N ALA A 282 -10.05 4.62 -15.30
CA ALA A 282 -8.65 4.65 -14.91
C ALA A 282 -8.43 3.95 -13.57
N GLN A 283 -7.34 3.21 -13.47
CA GLN A 283 -6.99 2.53 -12.22
C GLN A 283 -6.21 3.48 -11.31
N ILE A 284 -6.63 3.62 -10.05
CA ILE A 284 -5.79 4.25 -9.03
C ILE A 284 -4.73 3.25 -8.58
N ARG A 285 -3.50 3.67 -8.61
CA ARG A 285 -2.35 2.94 -8.03
C ARG A 285 -1.65 3.84 -7.05
N ARG A 286 -1.08 3.24 -6.01
CA ARG A 286 -0.24 3.97 -5.07
C ARG A 286 1.22 3.61 -5.34
N PHE A 287 2.04 4.63 -5.57
CA PHE A 287 3.49 4.49 -5.55
C PHE A 287 3.97 4.96 -4.18
N ARG A 288 4.39 4.00 -3.35
CA ARG A 288 4.58 4.22 -1.92
C ARG A 288 3.26 4.68 -1.31
N ASP A 289 3.16 5.93 -0.83
CA ASP A 289 1.94 6.47 -0.25
C ASP A 289 1.17 7.43 -1.19
N THR A 290 1.71 7.73 -2.35
CA THR A 290 1.13 8.70 -3.29
C THR A 290 0.21 8.01 -4.29
N PRO A 291 -1.08 8.41 -4.37
CA PRO A 291 -2.00 7.93 -5.39
C PRO A 291 -1.67 8.52 -6.76
N GLU A 292 -1.73 7.68 -7.79
CA GLU A 292 -1.57 8.07 -9.19
C GLU A 292 -2.67 7.44 -10.05
N ILE A 293 -3.18 8.20 -11.01
CA ILE A 293 -4.07 7.69 -12.06
C ILE A 293 -3.24 6.91 -13.07
N ASN A 294 -3.53 5.62 -13.19
CA ASN A 294 -2.86 4.72 -14.11
C ASN A 294 -3.72 4.57 -15.37
N ILE A 295 -3.22 5.07 -16.49
CA ILE A 295 -3.87 5.05 -17.80
C ILE A 295 -3.33 3.86 -18.59
N GLY A 296 -4.15 2.84 -18.75
CA GLY A 296 -3.83 1.61 -19.50
C GLY A 296 -4.73 1.43 -20.71
N ASP A 297 -4.69 0.22 -21.30
CA ASP A 297 -5.44 -0.10 -22.54
C ASP A 297 -6.96 0.02 -22.39
N LEU A 298 -7.49 -0.27 -21.21
CA LEU A 298 -8.94 -0.20 -20.92
C LEU A 298 -9.43 1.19 -20.52
N THR A 299 -8.53 2.13 -20.32
CA THR A 299 -8.88 3.52 -19.94
C THR A 299 -9.31 4.28 -21.19
N LYS A 300 -10.46 4.94 -21.14
CA LYS A 300 -10.95 5.79 -22.20
C LYS A 300 -10.68 7.26 -21.84
N ILE A 301 -10.11 8.02 -22.77
CA ILE A 301 -9.88 9.46 -22.59
C ILE A 301 -10.56 10.19 -23.72
N GLU A 302 -11.40 11.16 -23.38
CA GLU A 302 -12.11 12.00 -24.33
C GLU A 302 -11.93 13.49 -23.97
N PRO A 303 -11.83 14.39 -24.96
CA PRO A 303 -11.93 15.82 -24.71
C PRO A 303 -13.28 16.12 -24.04
N PHE A 304 -13.24 16.96 -23.00
CA PHE A 304 -14.44 17.39 -22.30
C PHE A 304 -14.63 18.90 -22.51
N HIS A 305 -15.86 19.34 -22.63
CA HIS A 305 -16.19 20.75 -22.86
C HIS A 305 -17.15 21.23 -21.79
N ASP A 306 -16.63 22.04 -20.89
CA ASP A 306 -17.40 22.74 -19.87
C ASP A 306 -16.79 24.13 -19.66
N SER A 307 -17.51 25.15 -20.08
CA SER A 307 -17.05 26.54 -19.97
C SER A 307 -17.06 27.07 -18.53
N SER A 308 -17.74 26.38 -17.63
CA SER A 308 -17.77 26.70 -16.19
C SER A 308 -16.64 26.01 -15.39
N PHE A 309 -15.90 25.09 -16.01
CA PHE A 309 -14.80 24.42 -15.33
C PHE A 309 -13.65 25.39 -15.06
N ALA A 310 -13.04 25.27 -13.88
CA ALA A 310 -11.98 26.15 -13.40
C ALA A 310 -10.88 26.41 -14.45
N SER A 311 -10.39 27.65 -14.49
CA SER A 311 -9.33 28.06 -15.40
C SER A 311 -8.00 27.39 -15.05
N MET A 312 -7.02 27.47 -15.97
CA MET A 312 -5.67 26.97 -15.70
C MET A 312 -5.01 27.70 -14.53
N GLU A 313 -5.24 29.01 -14.41
CA GLU A 313 -4.67 29.86 -13.36
C GLU A 313 -5.25 29.52 -11.99
N ASP A 314 -6.57 29.31 -11.91
CA ASP A 314 -7.22 28.89 -10.67
C ASP A 314 -6.68 27.53 -10.19
N LEU A 315 -6.53 26.56 -11.11
CA LEU A 315 -6.04 25.24 -10.80
C LEU A 315 -4.54 25.19 -10.47
N GLN A 316 -3.74 26.10 -11.02
CA GLN A 316 -2.35 26.24 -10.60
C GLN A 316 -2.22 26.67 -9.14
N SER A 317 -3.16 27.48 -8.65
CA SER A 317 -3.19 27.83 -7.22
C SER A 317 -3.49 26.63 -6.32
N VAL A 318 -4.34 25.70 -6.77
CA VAL A 318 -4.66 24.44 -6.08
C VAL A 318 -3.48 23.45 -6.13
N ASN A 319 -2.61 23.54 -7.15
CA ASN A 319 -1.45 22.68 -7.28
C ASN A 319 -0.31 22.98 -6.27
N ARG A 320 -0.36 24.12 -5.56
CA ARG A 320 0.65 24.48 -4.57
C ARG A 320 0.50 23.62 -3.32
N SER A 321 1.40 22.68 -3.19
CA SER A 321 1.47 21.79 -2.02
C SER A 321 2.00 22.53 -0.80
N ARG A 322 1.69 22.01 0.38
CA ARG A 322 2.25 22.42 1.67
C ARG A 322 3.12 21.32 2.24
N ILE A 323 4.06 21.66 3.11
CA ILE A 323 4.94 20.65 3.73
C ILE A 323 4.13 19.59 4.49
N SER A 324 3.06 19.99 5.17
CA SER A 324 2.17 19.04 5.89
C SER A 324 1.42 18.05 4.99
N GLU A 325 1.32 18.35 3.69
CA GLU A 325 0.58 17.55 2.70
C GLU A 325 1.49 16.63 1.88
N LEU A 326 2.82 16.71 2.07
CA LEU A 326 3.78 15.91 1.32
C LEU A 326 3.63 14.43 1.62
N ARG A 327 3.54 13.62 0.57
CA ARG A 327 3.43 12.16 0.63
C ARG A 327 4.67 11.50 0.02
N ASP A 328 5.13 10.38 0.60
CA ASP A 328 6.27 9.64 0.03
C ASP A 328 5.96 9.16 -1.39
N GLY A 329 6.92 9.36 -2.26
CA GLY A 329 6.82 9.01 -3.68
C GLY A 329 6.13 10.04 -4.57
N ALA A 330 5.62 11.17 -4.01
CA ALA A 330 5.05 12.24 -4.82
C ALA A 330 6.07 12.80 -5.82
N ARG A 331 5.60 13.12 -7.02
CA ARG A 331 6.40 13.65 -8.12
C ARG A 331 5.73 14.88 -8.70
N ASP A 332 6.50 15.68 -9.39
CA ASP A 332 6.03 16.92 -10.02
C ASP A 332 5.31 17.86 -9.03
N VAL A 333 5.87 17.94 -7.82
CA VAL A 333 5.33 18.77 -6.73
C VAL A 333 5.74 20.21 -6.94
N GLU A 334 4.78 21.11 -6.80
CA GLU A 334 4.96 22.56 -6.83
C GLU A 334 4.75 23.10 -5.41
N ILE A 335 5.79 23.72 -4.83
CA ILE A 335 5.76 24.17 -3.44
C ILE A 335 6.62 25.41 -3.25
N THR A 336 6.16 26.32 -2.39
CA THR A 336 6.96 27.45 -1.93
C THR A 336 7.50 27.15 -0.54
N VAL A 337 8.77 27.45 -0.31
CA VAL A 337 9.46 27.22 0.96
C VAL A 337 10.37 28.38 1.30
N GLN A 338 10.62 28.58 2.59
CA GLN A 338 11.65 29.49 3.10
C GLN A 338 12.86 28.66 3.55
N VAL A 339 14.04 29.08 3.18
CA VAL A 339 15.30 28.39 3.54
C VAL A 339 15.67 28.69 4.99
N GLU A 340 15.88 27.68 5.79
CA GLU A 340 16.38 27.80 7.17
C GLU A 340 17.91 27.75 7.21
N ASN A 341 18.49 26.75 6.58
CA ASN A 341 19.93 26.58 6.45
C ASN A 341 20.27 25.92 5.12
N TRP A 342 21.54 26.05 4.68
CA TRP A 342 21.99 25.46 3.43
C TRP A 342 23.45 25.08 3.49
N GLN A 343 23.81 23.91 2.95
CA GLN A 343 25.19 23.43 2.89
C GLN A 343 25.43 22.55 1.66
N ALA A 344 26.66 22.58 1.16
CA ALA A 344 27.14 21.69 0.12
C ALA A 344 28.05 20.62 0.73
N ARG A 345 27.89 19.38 0.28
CA ARG A 345 28.74 18.25 0.66
C ARG A 345 29.20 17.50 -0.58
N THR A 346 30.52 17.34 -0.72
CA THR A 346 31.12 16.51 -1.77
C THR A 346 31.42 15.12 -1.22
N PHE A 347 31.10 14.10 -1.99
CA PHE A 347 31.37 12.70 -1.68
C PHE A 347 31.77 11.95 -2.95
N THR A 348 32.49 10.85 -2.78
CA THR A 348 32.85 9.96 -3.89
C THR A 348 31.81 8.83 -3.97
N ASN A 349 31.19 8.65 -5.14
CA ASN A 349 30.24 7.56 -5.37
C ASN A 349 30.95 6.20 -5.49
N ALA A 350 30.18 5.12 -5.63
CA ALA A 350 30.71 3.76 -5.78
C ALA A 350 31.57 3.57 -7.04
N ASP A 351 31.39 4.43 -8.05
CA ASP A 351 32.13 4.41 -9.32
C ASP A 351 33.42 5.23 -9.26
N GLY A 352 33.72 5.85 -8.10
CA GLY A 352 34.92 6.69 -7.90
C GLY A 352 34.80 8.13 -8.39
N GLU A 353 33.60 8.58 -8.76
CA GLU A 353 33.34 9.95 -9.20
C GLU A 353 33.00 10.85 -7.99
N GLU A 354 33.60 12.05 -7.97
CA GLU A 354 33.21 13.08 -7.01
C GLU A 354 31.87 13.70 -7.41
N ARG A 355 30.92 13.67 -6.49
CA ARG A 355 29.60 14.31 -6.64
C ARG A 355 29.33 15.25 -5.49
N THR A 356 28.79 16.40 -5.81
CA THR A 356 28.36 17.38 -4.82
C THR A 356 26.85 17.34 -4.69
N VAL A 357 26.38 17.06 -3.50
CA VAL A 357 24.97 17.21 -3.11
C VAL A 357 24.85 18.45 -2.25
N ARG A 358 23.83 19.24 -2.49
CA ARG A 358 23.49 20.42 -1.71
C ARG A 358 22.20 20.16 -0.98
N SER A 359 22.15 20.50 0.29
CA SER A 359 20.94 20.27 1.08
C SER A 359 20.83 21.22 2.24
N GLY A 360 19.63 21.43 2.69
CA GLY A 360 19.32 22.22 3.86
C GLY A 360 17.94 21.93 4.41
N ASP A 361 17.61 22.56 5.50
CA ASP A 361 16.25 22.54 6.03
C ASP A 361 15.47 23.72 5.48
N VAL A 362 14.23 23.47 5.12
CA VAL A 362 13.30 24.46 4.59
C VAL A 362 11.98 24.37 5.33
N MET A 363 11.22 25.46 5.32
CA MET A 363 9.97 25.56 6.06
C MET A 363 8.90 26.30 5.26
N ASP A 364 7.67 26.06 5.63
CA ASP A 364 6.50 26.85 5.31
C ASP A 364 5.64 27.04 6.58
N PRO A 365 4.54 27.78 6.56
CA PRO A 365 3.68 27.94 7.74
C PRO A 365 3.11 26.62 8.31
N THR A 366 3.20 25.49 7.58
CA THR A 366 2.62 24.20 7.96
C THR A 366 3.63 23.19 8.47
N GLY A 367 4.93 23.46 8.34
CA GLY A 367 5.96 22.53 8.83
C GLY A 367 7.36 22.80 8.31
N ARG A 368 8.25 21.84 8.57
CA ARG A 368 9.65 21.82 8.12
C ARG A 368 9.96 20.50 7.44
N CYS A 369 10.79 20.57 6.42
CA CYS A 369 11.33 19.38 5.77
C CYS A 369 12.76 19.64 5.28
N ARG A 370 13.40 18.61 4.76
CA ARG A 370 14.69 18.74 4.09
C ARG A 370 14.45 19.08 2.61
N LEU A 371 15.36 19.87 2.05
CA LEU A 371 15.49 20.07 0.60
C LEU A 371 16.85 19.57 0.17
N THR A 372 16.88 18.67 -0.81
CA THR A 372 18.10 18.13 -1.42
C THR A 372 18.16 18.56 -2.89
N SER A 373 19.26 19.17 -3.30
CA SER A 373 19.50 19.60 -4.69
C SER A 373 20.70 18.90 -5.30
N TRP A 374 20.49 18.30 -6.47
CA TRP A 374 21.55 17.84 -7.35
C TRP A 374 22.02 18.92 -8.32
N GLY A 375 21.18 19.94 -8.52
CA GLY A 375 21.51 21.15 -9.29
C GLY A 375 22.37 22.11 -8.49
N GLU A 376 23.03 23.01 -9.19
CA GLU A 376 23.87 24.03 -8.58
C GLU A 376 23.02 25.21 -8.09
N MET A 377 22.93 25.37 -6.77
CA MET A 377 22.24 26.48 -6.10
C MET A 377 22.87 26.76 -4.75
N ASN A 378 22.79 27.98 -4.30
CA ASN A 378 23.31 28.37 -2.99
C ASN A 378 22.44 29.50 -2.39
N PRO A 379 21.19 29.18 -1.99
CA PRO A 379 20.30 30.17 -1.40
C PRO A 379 20.80 30.62 -0.01
N GLU A 380 20.58 31.87 0.32
CA GLU A 380 20.87 32.40 1.65
C GLU A 380 19.76 31.97 2.64
N PRO A 381 20.10 31.77 3.92
CA PRO A 381 19.09 31.60 4.97
C PRO A 381 18.06 32.75 4.96
N GLY A 382 16.78 32.41 5.05
CA GLY A 382 15.67 33.35 4.93
C GLY A 382 15.15 33.57 3.50
N ALA A 383 15.86 33.09 2.48
CA ALA A 383 15.40 33.19 1.08
C ALA A 383 14.12 32.37 0.86
N PHE A 384 13.22 32.90 0.03
CA PHE A 384 12.01 32.20 -0.39
C PHE A 384 12.21 31.59 -1.77
N LEU A 385 11.97 30.31 -1.87
CA LEU A 385 12.10 29.52 -3.08
C LEU A 385 10.76 28.97 -3.51
N HIS A 386 10.44 29.11 -4.79
CA HIS A 386 9.34 28.40 -5.40
C HIS A 386 9.91 27.24 -6.23
N LEU A 387 9.61 26.02 -5.80
CA LEU A 387 10.09 24.78 -6.41
C LEU A 387 9.04 24.25 -7.37
N LYS A 388 9.46 23.87 -8.58
CA LYS A 388 8.61 23.31 -9.64
C LYS A 388 9.08 21.90 -9.99
N GLY A 389 8.15 20.94 -9.96
CA GLY A 389 8.47 19.57 -10.35
C GLY A 389 9.39 18.84 -9.37
N ALA A 390 9.35 19.21 -8.08
CA ALA A 390 10.12 18.52 -7.06
C ALA A 390 9.61 17.09 -6.85
N ARG A 391 10.51 16.19 -6.43
CA ARG A 391 10.17 14.83 -5.99
C ARG A 391 10.18 14.79 -4.47
N VAL A 392 9.30 13.98 -3.89
CA VAL A 392 9.28 13.74 -2.45
C VAL A 392 9.79 12.33 -2.15
N GLN A 393 10.74 12.24 -1.25
CA GLN A 393 11.24 10.99 -0.70
C GLN A 393 11.19 11.09 0.81
N PHE A 394 10.79 10.00 1.48
CA PHE A 394 10.86 9.99 2.93
C PHE A 394 12.17 9.34 3.37
N TRP A 395 12.92 10.07 4.15
CA TRP A 395 14.12 9.58 4.81
C TRP A 395 13.87 9.47 6.31
N GLN A 396 13.99 8.26 6.85
CA GLN A 396 13.66 7.99 8.26
C GLN A 396 12.26 8.48 8.66
N GLY A 397 11.32 8.37 7.73
CA GLY A 397 9.94 8.78 7.95
C GLY A 397 9.67 10.29 7.83
N SER A 398 10.66 11.14 7.55
CA SER A 398 10.47 12.57 7.31
C SER A 398 10.57 12.92 5.84
N PRO A 399 9.75 13.86 5.33
CA PRO A 399 9.81 14.26 3.93
C PRO A 399 11.14 14.96 3.59
N ASP A 400 11.67 14.63 2.42
CA ASP A 400 12.80 15.27 1.76
C ASP A 400 12.35 15.67 0.34
N LEU A 401 12.35 16.96 0.05
CA LEU A 401 12.11 17.50 -1.28
C LEU A 401 13.39 17.36 -2.09
N VAL A 402 13.30 16.74 -3.26
CA VAL A 402 14.46 16.52 -4.11
C VAL A 402 14.25 17.23 -5.44
N ILE A 403 15.22 18.05 -5.83
CA ILE A 403 15.30 18.71 -7.14
C ILE A 403 16.57 18.25 -7.87
N ASP A 404 16.44 18.08 -9.18
CA ASP A 404 17.51 17.57 -10.04
C ASP A 404 18.27 18.68 -10.76
N SER A 405 17.64 19.85 -10.96
CA SER A 405 18.18 20.98 -11.72
C SER A 405 17.83 22.31 -11.05
N ALA A 406 18.73 23.28 -11.15
CA ALA A 406 18.48 24.64 -10.68
C ALA A 406 17.32 25.35 -11.43
N GLU A 407 16.98 24.90 -12.64
CA GLU A 407 15.85 25.42 -13.41
C GLU A 407 14.49 25.16 -12.75
N GLN A 408 14.44 24.19 -11.83
CA GLN A 408 13.24 23.89 -11.04
C GLN A 408 13.00 24.89 -9.90
N VAL A 409 13.93 25.82 -9.67
CA VAL A 409 13.91 26.76 -8.56
C VAL A 409 13.75 28.18 -9.04
N VAL A 410 12.82 28.90 -8.44
CA VAL A 410 12.61 30.33 -8.67
C VAL A 410 12.71 31.06 -7.34
N ASP A 411 13.64 32.00 -7.24
CA ASP A 411 13.76 32.90 -6.09
C ASP A 411 12.56 33.87 -6.08
N LEU A 412 11.89 33.99 -4.95
CA LEU A 412 10.74 34.88 -4.79
C LEU A 412 11.14 36.15 -4.07
N SER A 413 10.98 37.29 -4.75
CA SER A 413 11.14 38.63 -4.15
C SER A 413 9.90 39.12 -3.40
N ASP A 414 8.73 38.56 -3.73
CA ASP A 414 7.44 38.85 -3.08
C ASP A 414 6.86 37.53 -2.54
N PRO A 415 7.24 37.16 -1.31
CA PRO A 415 6.83 35.90 -0.73
C PRO A 415 5.34 35.90 -0.32
N PRO A 416 4.67 34.73 -0.32
CA PRO A 416 3.26 34.62 0.01
C PRO A 416 2.95 34.68 1.52
N TRP A 417 3.98 34.76 2.38
CA TRP A 417 3.87 34.95 3.83
C TRP A 417 5.06 35.73 4.37
N GLU A 418 4.92 36.32 5.55
CA GLU A 418 6.01 36.98 6.26
C GLU A 418 7.11 36.00 6.65
N ALA A 419 8.37 36.46 6.65
CA ALA A 419 9.48 35.61 7.01
C ALA A 419 9.30 35.00 8.42
N ILE A 420 9.44 33.70 8.47
CA ILE A 420 9.29 32.90 9.68
C ILE A 420 10.64 32.83 10.39
N ASP A 421 10.67 33.12 11.70
CA ASP A 421 11.86 32.82 12.53
C ASP A 421 11.88 31.33 12.87
N PRO A 422 12.93 30.59 12.46
CA PRO A 422 13.04 29.17 12.76
C PRO A 422 13.01 28.85 14.27
N ALA A 423 13.48 29.75 15.11
CA ALA A 423 13.52 29.53 16.55
C ALA A 423 12.12 29.49 17.19
N ASP A 424 11.18 30.25 16.63
CA ASP A 424 9.83 30.41 17.19
C ASP A 424 8.76 29.61 16.45
N HIS A 425 9.10 29.01 15.31
CA HIS A 425 8.12 28.33 14.46
C HIS A 425 7.99 26.85 14.82
N TRP A 426 6.95 26.54 15.57
CA TRP A 426 6.55 25.17 15.91
C TRP A 426 5.10 24.94 15.52
N VAL A 427 4.83 23.89 14.76
CA VAL A 427 3.48 23.52 14.35
C VAL A 427 2.85 22.66 15.43
N GLU A 428 1.74 23.10 16.00
CA GLU A 428 1.01 22.33 16.99
C GLU A 428 0.30 21.14 16.34
N VAL A 429 0.58 19.94 16.87
CA VAL A 429 0.04 18.67 16.39
C VAL A 429 -0.27 17.79 17.61
N ASP A 430 -1.44 17.19 17.66
CA ASP A 430 -1.75 16.21 18.70
C ASP A 430 -1.14 14.83 18.40
N LEU A 431 -1.05 13.96 19.41
CA LEU A 431 -0.44 12.63 19.24
C LEU A 431 -1.24 11.76 18.26
N THR A 432 -2.55 11.91 18.22
CA THR A 432 -3.41 11.17 17.29
C THR A 432 -3.12 11.56 15.84
N GLU A 433 -2.98 12.86 15.59
CA GLU A 433 -2.62 13.36 14.27
C GLU A 433 -1.22 12.89 13.83
N LEU A 434 -0.26 12.86 14.77
CA LEU A 434 1.08 12.32 14.50
C LEU A 434 1.04 10.84 14.14
N VAL A 435 0.37 10.02 14.93
CA VAL A 435 0.28 8.57 14.69
C VAL A 435 -0.37 8.27 13.35
N ASN A 436 -1.38 9.02 12.94
CA ASN A 436 -2.11 8.82 11.68
C ASN A 436 -1.49 9.54 10.48
N GLY A 437 -0.82 10.67 10.71
CA GLY A 437 -0.32 11.55 9.64
C GLY A 437 1.16 11.34 9.26
N GLY A 438 1.87 10.47 9.98
CA GLY A 438 3.28 10.13 9.68
C GLY A 438 4.31 11.08 10.27
N SER A 439 5.58 10.85 9.91
CA SER A 439 6.73 11.54 10.47
C SER A 439 6.78 13.02 10.10
N ARG A 440 7.12 13.89 11.06
CA ARG A 440 7.15 15.35 10.86
C ARG A 440 8.30 15.99 11.65
N ARG A 441 8.76 17.16 11.18
CA ARG A 441 9.75 18.01 11.86
C ARG A 441 9.13 19.34 12.25
N GLY A 442 9.76 20.03 13.22
CA GLY A 442 9.30 21.36 13.67
C GLY A 442 7.91 21.34 14.30
N ILE A 443 7.62 20.30 15.07
CA ILE A 443 6.33 20.13 15.73
C ILE A 443 6.40 20.52 17.21
N ARG A 444 5.26 20.99 17.70
CA ARG A 444 4.96 21.11 19.14
C ARG A 444 3.81 20.17 19.45
N THR A 445 4.01 19.31 20.44
CA THR A 445 2.95 18.41 20.93
C THR A 445 2.96 18.36 22.44
N SER A 446 1.90 17.86 23.04
CA SER A 446 1.83 17.71 24.48
C SER A 446 1.18 16.38 24.88
N GLY A 447 1.58 15.88 26.05
CA GLY A 447 0.99 14.68 26.63
C GLY A 447 1.40 14.50 28.08
N THR A 448 0.65 13.67 28.77
CA THR A 448 0.91 13.28 30.15
C THR A 448 1.94 12.15 30.18
N VAL A 449 2.94 12.24 31.05
CA VAL A 449 3.92 11.16 31.23
C VAL A 449 3.25 9.98 31.92
N VAL A 450 3.07 8.90 31.20
CA VAL A 450 2.45 7.65 31.70
C VAL A 450 3.49 6.58 32.05
N ALA A 451 4.68 6.66 31.45
CA ALA A 451 5.77 5.74 31.78
C ALA A 451 7.15 6.39 31.57
N ILE A 452 8.13 5.91 32.33
CA ILE A 452 9.56 6.25 32.20
C ILE A 452 10.32 4.93 32.05
N ALA A 453 11.05 4.78 30.95
CA ALA A 453 11.75 3.55 30.63
C ALA A 453 12.97 3.31 31.51
N ASN A 454 13.21 2.05 31.87
CA ASN A 454 14.32 1.65 32.76
C ASN A 454 15.72 1.90 32.17
N ASN A 455 15.82 2.15 30.87
CA ASN A 455 17.07 2.49 30.18
C ASN A 455 17.28 4.01 30.04
N SER A 456 16.56 4.82 30.81
CA SER A 456 16.81 6.26 30.93
C SER A 456 18.06 6.54 31.79
N GLY A 457 18.77 7.62 31.47
CA GLY A 457 20.01 8.05 32.14
C GLY A 457 21.22 7.98 31.22
N ILE A 458 22.38 7.62 31.78
CA ILE A 458 23.64 7.50 31.01
C ILE A 458 23.55 6.33 30.03
N ILE A 459 23.92 6.58 28.78
CA ILE A 459 24.03 5.63 27.68
C ILE A 459 25.40 5.73 27.04
N GLU A 460 25.81 4.75 26.28
CA GLU A 460 27.02 4.78 25.46
C GLU A 460 26.65 4.87 23.98
N ARG A 461 27.39 5.74 23.24
CA ARG A 461 27.24 5.87 21.79
C ARG A 461 28.51 5.44 21.07
N CYS A 462 28.32 4.81 19.94
CA CYS A 462 29.42 4.52 19.02
C CYS A 462 30.06 5.82 18.53
N PRO A 463 31.41 5.95 18.60
CA PRO A 463 32.10 7.16 18.14
C PRO A 463 31.99 7.38 16.63
N GLU A 464 31.79 6.29 15.84
CA GLU A 464 31.72 6.36 14.38
C GLU A 464 30.31 6.72 13.86
N CYS A 465 29.25 6.04 14.35
CA CYS A 465 27.89 6.22 13.83
C CYS A 465 26.92 6.86 14.82
N ARG A 466 27.33 7.18 16.06
CA ARG A 466 26.53 7.79 17.14
C ARG A 466 25.33 6.95 17.59
N ARG A 467 25.19 5.71 17.12
CA ARG A 467 24.15 4.79 17.60
C ARG A 467 24.42 4.37 19.04
N VAL A 468 23.34 4.10 19.76
CA VAL A 468 23.42 3.60 21.12
C VAL A 468 24.03 2.20 21.11
N MET A 469 25.06 2.00 21.90
CA MET A 469 25.72 0.74 22.08
C MET A 469 25.02 -0.08 23.17
N ARG A 470 25.14 -1.39 23.07
CA ARG A 470 24.66 -2.33 24.10
C ARG A 470 25.82 -3.25 24.49
N ASP A 471 26.05 -3.37 25.78
CA ASP A 471 27.10 -4.24 26.34
C ASP A 471 28.48 -4.01 25.70
N GLY A 472 28.82 -2.74 25.36
CA GLY A 472 30.09 -2.37 24.74
C GLY A 472 30.18 -2.66 23.24
N GLU A 473 29.07 -3.02 22.56
CA GLU A 473 29.04 -3.35 21.14
C GLU A 473 28.13 -2.42 20.35
N CYS A 474 28.61 -1.98 19.19
CA CYS A 474 27.82 -1.32 18.18
C CYS A 474 27.29 -2.35 17.16
N ALA A 475 26.00 -2.27 16.82
CA ALA A 475 25.39 -3.21 15.87
C ALA A 475 26.02 -3.15 14.45
N GLU A 476 26.67 -2.04 14.07
CA GLU A 476 27.33 -1.88 12.78
C GLU A 476 28.85 -2.02 12.82
N HIS A 477 29.47 -1.51 13.92
CA HIS A 477 30.93 -1.42 14.01
C HIS A 477 31.53 -2.42 15.01
N GLY A 478 30.71 -3.28 15.62
CA GLY A 478 31.15 -4.29 16.58
C GLY A 478 31.63 -3.72 17.93
N PRO A 479 32.50 -4.46 18.66
CA PRO A 479 33.01 -4.01 19.95
C PRO A 479 33.86 -2.74 19.83
N GLN A 480 33.49 -1.70 20.58
CA GLN A 480 34.20 -0.42 20.59
C GLN A 480 34.08 0.24 21.98
N ARG A 481 34.98 1.19 22.26
CA ARG A 481 34.84 2.05 23.42
C ARG A 481 33.81 3.13 23.10
N GLY A 482 32.65 3.07 23.75
CA GLY A 482 31.57 4.04 23.60
C GLY A 482 31.93 5.42 24.19
N GLU A 483 31.29 6.44 23.67
CA GLU A 483 31.23 7.77 24.26
C GLU A 483 29.97 7.89 25.10
N GLU A 484 30.13 8.34 26.35
CA GLU A 484 28.99 8.54 27.22
C GLU A 484 28.12 9.70 26.75
N ASP A 485 26.82 9.49 26.83
CA ASP A 485 25.78 10.46 26.53
C ASP A 485 24.60 10.30 27.50
N VAL A 486 23.68 11.26 27.50
CA VAL A 486 22.46 11.21 28.31
C VAL A 486 21.25 11.06 27.42
N ARG A 487 20.34 10.17 27.82
CA ARG A 487 19.04 10.03 27.16
C ARG A 487 17.98 9.60 28.17
N LEU A 488 16.90 10.39 28.27
CA LEU A 488 15.67 9.91 28.90
C LEU A 488 14.71 9.38 27.84
N ARG A 489 13.92 8.40 28.27
CA ARG A 489 12.86 7.84 27.43
C ARG A 489 11.57 7.80 28.23
N PHE A 490 10.63 8.67 27.84
CA PHE A 490 9.31 8.78 28.43
C PHE A 490 8.26 8.23 27.46
N VAL A 491 7.10 7.89 27.97
CA VAL A 491 5.90 7.66 27.16
C VAL A 491 4.90 8.74 27.52
N LEU A 492 4.50 9.50 26.53
CA LEU A 492 3.47 10.54 26.64
C LEU A 492 2.15 10.02 26.12
N ASP A 493 1.06 10.43 26.74
CA ASP A 493 -0.31 10.06 26.38
C ASP A 493 -1.19 11.31 26.44
N ASP A 494 -1.99 11.56 25.42
CA ASP A 494 -2.93 12.70 25.35
C ASP A 494 -4.38 12.32 25.68
N GLY A 495 -4.59 11.06 26.07
CA GLY A 495 -5.91 10.48 26.37
C GLY A 495 -6.54 9.71 25.21
N ILE A 496 -5.97 9.78 24.00
CA ILE A 496 -6.42 9.09 22.80
C ILE A 496 -5.29 8.24 22.22
N SER A 497 -4.10 8.81 22.11
CA SER A 497 -2.92 8.19 21.54
C SER A 497 -1.71 8.37 22.44
N ASN A 498 -0.69 7.56 22.23
CA ASN A 498 0.57 7.66 22.96
C ASN A 498 1.79 7.66 22.03
N ALA A 499 2.88 8.23 22.52
CA ALA A 499 4.15 8.27 21.80
C ALA A 499 5.34 8.05 22.76
N SER A 500 6.33 7.31 22.28
CA SER A 500 7.62 7.18 22.97
C SER A 500 8.44 8.43 22.73
N THR A 501 8.84 9.15 23.78
CA THR A 501 9.60 10.41 23.70
C THR A 501 11.04 10.18 24.10
N LEU A 502 11.98 10.48 23.21
CA LEU A 502 13.41 10.48 23.44
C LEU A 502 13.87 11.92 23.74
N ILE A 503 14.41 12.12 24.92
CA ILE A 503 14.91 13.41 25.38
C ILE A 503 16.43 13.29 25.42
N GLY A 504 17.12 14.04 24.56
CA GLY A 504 18.58 14.03 24.45
C GLY A 504 19.24 14.82 25.58
N LYS A 505 20.57 14.92 25.55
CA LYS A 505 21.38 15.52 26.62
C LYS A 505 20.92 16.93 26.96
N GLU A 506 20.88 17.83 25.99
CA GLU A 506 20.57 19.25 26.20
C GLU A 506 19.18 19.47 26.80
N ALA A 507 18.17 18.80 26.21
CA ALA A 507 16.80 18.86 26.71
C ALA A 507 16.66 18.17 28.07
N THR A 508 17.45 17.14 28.38
CA THR A 508 17.49 16.50 29.68
C THR A 508 18.08 17.42 30.73
N GLU A 509 19.19 18.09 30.44
CA GLU A 509 19.83 19.06 31.33
C GLU A 509 18.89 20.23 31.63
N ALA A 510 18.19 20.76 30.63
CA ALA A 510 17.19 21.80 30.79
C ALA A 510 16.00 21.34 31.66
N LEU A 511 15.45 20.15 31.39
CA LEU A 511 14.30 19.60 32.10
C LEU A 511 14.62 19.27 33.58
N THR A 512 15.77 18.65 33.81
CA THR A 512 16.14 18.14 35.16
C THR A 512 16.86 19.17 36.02
N GLY A 513 17.53 20.14 35.40
CA GLY A 513 18.47 21.05 36.02
C GLY A 513 19.80 20.38 36.43
N MET A 514 20.11 19.20 35.88
CA MET A 514 21.29 18.39 36.17
C MET A 514 22.12 18.21 34.92
N ASP A 515 23.40 18.48 34.99
CA ASP A 515 24.34 18.13 33.90
C ASP A 515 24.64 16.63 33.84
N GLN A 516 25.33 16.19 32.78
CA GLN A 516 25.69 14.78 32.60
C GLN A 516 26.48 14.19 33.76
N GLY A 517 27.39 14.97 34.38
CA GLY A 517 28.18 14.54 35.53
C GLY A 517 27.31 14.30 36.76
N GLN A 518 26.41 15.24 37.06
CA GLN A 518 25.46 15.15 38.16
C GLN A 518 24.49 13.98 38.00
N ILE A 519 24.06 13.70 36.76
CA ILE A 519 23.21 12.53 36.49
C ILE A 519 23.98 11.23 36.73
N ARG A 520 25.27 11.17 36.35
CA ARG A 520 26.15 10.03 36.64
C ARG A 520 26.29 9.84 38.14
N ASP A 521 26.65 10.88 38.84
CA ASP A 521 26.81 10.85 40.30
C ASP A 521 25.53 10.38 41.02
N ALA A 522 24.37 10.82 40.52
CA ALA A 522 23.08 10.39 41.06
C ALA A 522 22.79 8.90 40.79
N ILE A 523 23.22 8.36 39.65
CA ILE A 523 23.10 6.93 39.32
C ILE A 523 24.08 6.11 40.17
N ASP A 524 25.31 6.58 40.36
CA ASP A 524 26.33 5.89 41.12
C ASP A 524 25.98 5.85 42.62
N ALA A 525 25.39 6.92 43.14
CA ALA A 525 24.97 7.01 44.54
C ALA A 525 23.73 6.17 44.88
N ASN A 526 22.77 6.04 43.95
CA ASN A 526 21.45 5.44 44.21
C ASN A 526 21.07 4.29 43.29
N THR A 527 21.99 3.80 42.50
CA THR A 527 21.73 2.89 41.38
C THR A 527 20.86 3.51 40.25
N ARG A 528 20.90 2.94 39.08
CA ARG A 528 20.02 3.37 37.95
C ARG A 528 18.53 3.28 38.34
N ALA A 529 18.14 2.22 39.05
CA ALA A 529 16.75 2.05 39.49
C ALA A 529 16.30 3.16 40.47
N GLY A 530 17.17 3.60 41.39
CA GLY A 530 16.91 4.72 42.28
C GLY A 530 16.78 6.04 41.54
N PHE A 531 17.66 6.31 40.57
CA PHE A 531 17.54 7.49 39.69
C PHE A 531 16.21 7.51 38.94
N ILE A 532 15.81 6.38 38.37
CA ILE A 532 14.52 6.26 37.64
C ILE A 532 13.33 6.45 38.61
N ALA A 533 13.42 5.97 39.85
CA ALA A 533 12.39 6.20 40.85
C ALA A 533 12.23 7.71 41.15
N THR A 534 13.33 8.45 41.25
CA THR A 534 13.31 9.91 41.39
C THR A 534 12.70 10.62 40.20
N LEU A 535 13.02 10.17 38.97
CA LEU A 535 12.37 10.70 37.74
C LEU A 535 10.87 10.44 37.76
N ARG A 536 10.44 9.24 38.15
CA ARG A 536 9.01 8.87 38.24
C ARG A 536 8.29 9.74 39.26
N GLU A 537 8.85 9.95 40.43
CA GLU A 537 8.27 10.81 41.46
C GLU A 537 8.08 12.25 40.95
N ARG A 538 9.04 12.75 40.17
CA ARG A 538 9.02 14.12 39.67
C ARG A 538 8.14 14.35 38.46
N TYR A 539 8.10 13.40 37.50
CA TYR A 539 7.52 13.62 36.18
C TYR A 539 6.31 12.72 35.85
N LEU A 540 6.09 11.59 36.53
CA LEU A 540 4.94 10.75 36.28
C LEU A 540 3.64 11.51 36.53
N ALA A 541 2.67 11.36 35.66
CA ALA A 541 1.39 12.09 35.64
C ALA A 541 1.53 13.62 35.45
N ARG A 542 2.71 14.14 35.07
CA ARG A 542 2.87 15.53 34.63
C ARG A 542 2.64 15.65 33.14
N LYS A 543 1.99 16.72 32.74
CA LYS A 543 1.85 17.08 31.32
C LYS A 543 3.11 17.83 30.89
N LEU A 544 3.66 17.38 29.75
CA LEU A 544 4.83 18.00 29.12
C LEU A 544 4.45 18.54 27.76
N HIS A 545 5.08 19.65 27.37
CA HIS A 545 5.11 20.17 26.01
C HIS A 545 6.45 19.81 25.39
N ILE A 546 6.41 19.25 24.19
CA ILE A 546 7.59 18.80 23.47
C ILE A 546 7.67 19.59 22.17
N ASN A 547 8.78 20.28 21.96
CA ASN A 547 9.16 20.77 20.65
C ASN A 547 10.20 19.83 20.04
N GLY A 548 10.08 19.50 18.75
CA GLY A 548 11.02 18.59 18.13
C GLY A 548 10.51 17.99 16.83
N ARG A 549 10.79 16.69 16.66
CA ARG A 549 10.37 15.92 15.50
C ARG A 549 9.75 14.59 15.90
N ALA A 550 8.82 14.11 15.08
CA ALA A 550 8.23 12.79 15.22
C ALA A 550 8.70 11.86 14.09
N MET A 551 9.01 10.63 14.45
CA MET A 551 9.15 9.51 13.52
C MET A 551 8.00 8.55 13.80
N VAL A 552 7.32 8.12 12.74
CA VAL A 552 6.19 7.21 12.84
C VAL A 552 6.47 5.97 11.98
N ASP A 553 6.32 4.81 12.58
CA ASP A 553 6.45 3.52 11.92
C ASP A 553 5.31 2.58 12.33
N SER A 554 5.37 1.32 11.91
CA SER A 554 4.38 0.29 12.25
C SER A 554 4.26 -0.02 13.76
N GLN A 555 5.19 0.46 14.58
CA GLN A 555 5.19 0.26 16.02
C GLN A 555 4.68 1.49 16.81
N GLY A 556 4.39 2.59 16.10
CA GLY A 556 3.85 3.81 16.65
C GLY A 556 4.74 5.04 16.46
N ALA A 557 4.47 6.10 17.23
CA ALA A 557 5.19 7.36 17.14
C ALA A 557 6.35 7.42 18.14
N ILE A 558 7.50 7.90 17.65
CA ILE A 558 8.68 8.23 18.46
C ILE A 558 8.95 9.73 18.32
N LEU A 559 8.81 10.46 19.40
CA LEU A 559 9.17 11.87 19.48
C LEU A 559 10.65 12.01 19.83
N MET A 560 11.37 12.85 19.11
CA MET A 560 12.72 13.30 19.45
C MET A 560 12.63 14.75 19.88
N ALA A 561 12.81 14.98 21.18
CA ALA A 561 12.66 16.29 21.77
C ALA A 561 13.92 17.15 21.55
N ASP A 562 13.71 18.33 20.97
CA ASP A 562 14.70 19.42 20.93
C ASP A 562 14.59 20.26 22.21
N SER A 563 13.35 20.49 22.69
CA SER A 563 13.09 21.08 24.02
C SER A 563 11.90 20.42 24.71
N VAL A 564 11.86 20.52 26.04
CA VAL A 564 10.81 19.94 26.88
C VAL A 564 10.45 20.93 27.97
N ASP A 565 9.17 21.31 28.07
CA ASP A 565 8.64 22.18 29.08
C ASP A 565 7.57 21.47 29.92
N ILE A 566 7.55 21.73 31.22
CA ILE A 566 6.50 21.22 32.11
C ILE A 566 5.30 22.16 32.03
N ASP A 567 4.12 21.58 31.78
CA ASP A 567 2.88 22.36 31.87
C ASP A 567 2.65 22.81 33.34
N THR A 568 2.73 24.11 33.56
CA THR A 568 2.57 24.72 34.89
C THR A 568 1.16 25.24 35.12
N ARG A 569 0.25 25.12 34.14
CA ARG A 569 -1.14 25.57 34.27
C ARG A 569 -1.86 24.81 35.39
N THR A 570 -2.75 25.49 36.04
CA THR A 570 -3.65 24.85 36.98
C THR A 570 -4.68 23.97 36.26
N PRO A 571 -5.28 22.99 36.93
CA PRO A 571 -6.35 22.19 36.32
C PRO A 571 -7.54 23.04 35.82
N GLU A 572 -7.83 24.15 36.48
CA GLU A 572 -8.89 25.08 36.09
C GLU A 572 -8.55 25.82 34.80
N GLU A 573 -7.32 26.32 34.69
CA GLU A 573 -6.84 26.96 33.45
C GLU A 573 -6.85 25.98 32.25
N ALA A 574 -6.38 24.76 32.48
CA ALA A 574 -6.38 23.71 31.46
C ALA A 574 -7.82 23.33 31.02
N ALA A 575 -8.74 23.23 31.98
CA ALA A 575 -10.15 22.93 31.66
C ALA A 575 -10.81 24.07 30.87
N ASN A 576 -10.54 25.34 31.26
CA ASN A 576 -11.07 26.51 30.57
C ASN A 576 -10.57 26.60 29.13
N GLU A 577 -9.31 26.27 28.87
CA GLU A 577 -8.78 26.22 27.49
C GLU A 577 -9.46 25.16 26.65
N VAL A 578 -9.64 23.94 27.18
CA VAL A 578 -10.35 22.86 26.50
C VAL A 578 -11.80 23.28 26.18
N MET A 579 -12.49 23.85 27.13
CA MET A 579 -13.87 24.34 26.93
C MET A 579 -13.92 25.43 25.86
N THR A 580 -12.99 26.37 25.90
CA THR A 580 -12.89 27.43 24.88
C THR A 580 -12.65 26.86 23.49
N ARG A 581 -11.73 25.89 23.36
CA ARG A 581 -11.44 25.21 22.10
C ARG A 581 -12.64 24.46 21.54
N TRP A 582 -13.50 23.95 22.41
CA TRP A 582 -14.71 23.20 22.02
C TRP A 582 -15.96 24.07 21.94
N GLY A 583 -15.83 25.38 22.11
CA GLY A 583 -16.95 26.32 22.05
C GLY A 583 -17.98 26.13 23.18
N VAL A 584 -17.59 25.50 24.27
CA VAL A 584 -18.43 25.34 25.47
C VAL A 584 -18.34 26.62 26.28
N VAL A 585 -19.43 27.39 26.34
CA VAL A 585 -19.59 28.55 27.20
C VAL A 585 -20.30 28.10 28.47
N LEU A 586 -19.67 28.25 29.63
CA LEU A 586 -20.29 28.02 30.96
C LEU A 586 -21.21 29.18 31.32
#